data_1981ca8ee52c7c5ac175e04581da2950
#
_entry.id   1981ca8ee52c7c5ac175e04581da2950
#
_cell.length_a   1.000
_cell.length_b   1.000
_cell.length_c   1.000
_cell.angle_alpha   90.00
_cell.angle_beta   90.00
_cell.angle_gamma   90.00
#
_symmetry.space_group_name_H-M   'P 1'
#
loop_
_entity.id
_entity.type
_entity.pdbx_description
1 polymer ?
#
loop_
_entity_poly.entity_id
_entity_poly.type
_entity_poly.pdbx_seq_one_letter_code
_entity_poly.pdbx_strand_id
1 'polypeptide(L)'
;LSFLSVVTAVVGYLSANPARDLTALLTLLLGTSLAAGGAAVLNQWMERVADGKMARTRDRPIPAGRVQPFHALTYGMSLSCSGCIVLFYGTNPLASILTLATVTSYVLLYTPLKQQTTWNTLIGAVPGALPPLIGWAAAEGQISTLGWLLFAILFLWQMPHFFAIAWTHRRDYQSGGFVMLSNADTNGRRVALQSFVFAIALLISTLLPALLGFASVYYGLLALVMGLYLSLIHISEPTRLRR
;
A
#
# COMPACT_ATOMS: atom_id res chain seq x y z
N LEU A 1 -2.58 -7.30 -3.96
CA LEU A 1 -2.51 -5.99 -3.27
C LEU A 1 -3.86 -5.61 -2.68
N SER A 2 -4.95 -5.60 -3.44
CA SER A 2 -6.28 -5.20 -2.94
C SER A 2 -6.74 -6.00 -1.71
N PHE A 3 -6.50 -7.31 -1.67
CA PHE A 3 -6.81 -8.14 -0.50
C PHE A 3 -6.04 -7.69 0.75
N LEU A 4 -4.74 -7.42 0.62
CA LEU A 4 -3.92 -6.97 1.75
C LEU A 4 -4.39 -5.60 2.30
N SER A 5 -4.82 -4.68 1.42
CA SER A 5 -5.39 -3.40 1.84
C SER A 5 -6.67 -3.58 2.67
N VAL A 6 -7.53 -4.51 2.27
CA VAL A 6 -8.74 -4.83 3.06
C VAL A 6 -8.37 -5.44 4.42
N VAL A 7 -7.42 -6.37 4.44
CA VAL A 7 -6.93 -6.98 5.70
C VAL A 7 -6.36 -5.91 6.65
N THR A 8 -5.54 -4.99 6.15
CA THR A 8 -4.95 -3.94 6.98
C THR A 8 -5.99 -2.91 7.46
N ALA A 9 -7.04 -2.64 6.67
CA ALA A 9 -8.18 -1.84 7.14
C ALA A 9 -8.93 -2.55 8.29
N VAL A 10 -9.16 -3.85 8.18
CA VAL A 10 -9.76 -4.64 9.27
C VAL A 10 -8.87 -4.62 10.52
N VAL A 11 -7.56 -4.77 10.36
CA VAL A 11 -6.63 -4.65 11.50
C VAL A 11 -6.75 -3.29 12.15
N GLY A 12 -6.80 -2.20 11.38
CA GLY A 12 -7.02 -0.85 11.91
C GLY A 12 -8.31 -0.73 12.70
N TYR A 13 -9.43 -1.25 12.16
CA TYR A 13 -10.74 -1.26 12.81
C TYR A 13 -10.73 -2.03 14.14
N LEU A 14 -10.20 -3.25 14.14
CA LEU A 14 -10.16 -4.10 15.33
C LEU A 14 -9.19 -3.57 16.40
N SER A 15 -8.17 -2.82 16.01
CA SER A 15 -7.23 -2.17 16.93
C SER A 15 -7.82 -0.93 17.59
N ALA A 16 -8.76 -0.25 16.92
CA ALA A 16 -9.40 0.96 17.42
C ALA A 16 -10.54 0.63 18.38
N ASN A 17 -11.42 -0.32 18.05
CA ASN A 17 -12.63 -0.60 18.82
C ASN A 17 -12.78 -2.09 19.16
N PRO A 18 -12.51 -2.48 20.40
CA PRO A 18 -12.75 -3.86 20.85
C PRO A 18 -14.23 -4.24 20.99
N ALA A 19 -15.17 -3.29 21.01
CA ALA A 19 -16.61 -3.56 21.16
C ALA A 19 -17.27 -4.18 19.90
N ARG A 20 -16.59 -4.14 18.74
CA ARG A 20 -16.89 -4.89 17.51
C ARG A 20 -18.33 -4.75 17.01
N ASP A 21 -18.67 -3.59 16.49
CA ASP A 21 -19.92 -3.47 15.69
C ASP A 21 -19.75 -4.27 14.38
N LEU A 22 -20.45 -5.39 14.30
CA LEU A 22 -20.41 -6.29 13.15
C LEU A 22 -20.93 -5.61 11.87
N THR A 23 -21.92 -4.73 11.99
CA THR A 23 -22.48 -4.01 10.84
C THR A 23 -21.47 -3.07 10.24
N ALA A 24 -20.79 -2.27 11.08
CA ALA A 24 -19.72 -1.38 10.65
C ALA A 24 -18.53 -2.16 10.06
N LEU A 25 -18.17 -3.30 10.65
CA LEU A 25 -17.10 -4.17 10.12
C LEU A 25 -17.45 -4.74 8.75
N LEU A 26 -18.66 -5.27 8.57
CA LEU A 26 -19.13 -5.79 7.26
C LEU A 26 -19.20 -4.69 6.21
N THR A 27 -19.63 -3.50 6.60
CA THR A 27 -19.67 -2.33 5.72
C THR A 27 -18.26 -1.87 5.35
N LEU A 28 -17.33 -1.87 6.31
CA LEU A 28 -15.90 -1.60 6.04
C LEU A 28 -15.33 -2.60 5.04
N LEU A 29 -15.55 -3.89 5.25
CA LEU A 29 -15.11 -4.95 4.33
C LEU A 29 -15.65 -4.74 2.92
N LEU A 30 -16.94 -4.50 2.78
CA LEU A 30 -17.57 -4.30 1.48
C LEU A 30 -17.06 -3.02 0.80
N GLY A 31 -17.08 -1.88 1.52
CA GLY A 31 -16.70 -0.59 0.97
C GLY A 31 -15.23 -0.52 0.56
N THR A 32 -14.32 -1.03 1.40
CA THR A 32 -12.89 -1.07 1.09
C THR A 32 -12.58 -2.06 -0.04
N SER A 33 -13.29 -3.19 -0.12
CA SER A 33 -13.13 -4.15 -1.23
C SER A 33 -13.56 -3.55 -2.57
N LEU A 34 -14.69 -2.86 -2.60
CA LEU A 34 -15.17 -2.16 -3.81
C LEU A 34 -14.19 -1.07 -4.23
N ALA A 35 -13.76 -0.21 -3.31
CA ALA A 35 -12.84 0.88 -3.60
C ALA A 35 -11.46 0.37 -4.06
N ALA A 36 -10.90 -0.65 -3.39
CA ALA A 36 -9.62 -1.25 -3.77
C ALA A 36 -9.70 -1.98 -5.11
N GLY A 37 -10.82 -2.67 -5.39
CA GLY A 37 -11.10 -3.27 -6.69
C GLY A 37 -11.18 -2.22 -7.79
N GLY A 38 -11.92 -1.15 -7.56
CA GLY A 38 -12.04 -0.01 -8.48
C GLY A 38 -10.69 0.65 -8.77
N ALA A 39 -9.90 0.94 -7.72
CA ALA A 39 -8.56 1.49 -7.86
C ALA A 39 -7.62 0.60 -8.69
N ALA A 40 -7.71 -0.73 -8.50
CA ALA A 40 -6.93 -1.69 -9.28
C ALA A 40 -7.31 -1.70 -10.77
N VAL A 41 -8.61 -1.60 -11.08
CA VAL A 41 -9.09 -1.51 -12.46
C VAL A 41 -8.66 -0.20 -13.12
N LEU A 42 -8.79 0.93 -12.40
CA LEU A 42 -8.37 2.26 -12.89
C LEU A 42 -6.85 2.31 -13.13
N ASN A 43 -6.05 1.71 -12.25
CA ASN A 43 -4.61 1.59 -12.46
C ASN A 43 -4.29 0.80 -13.73
N GLN A 44 -4.92 -0.38 -13.95
CA GLN A 44 -4.73 -1.16 -15.17
C GLN A 44 -5.18 -0.39 -16.42
N TRP A 45 -6.27 0.40 -16.33
CA TRP A 45 -6.71 1.25 -17.43
C TRP A 45 -5.67 2.32 -17.77
N MET A 46 -5.08 2.98 -16.78
CA MET A 46 -4.06 4.01 -17.01
C MET A 46 -2.76 3.40 -17.55
N GLU A 47 -2.32 2.29 -17.00
CA GLU A 47 -1.04 1.65 -17.34
C GLU A 47 -1.14 0.70 -18.56
N ARG A 48 -2.30 0.58 -19.23
CA ARG A 48 -2.55 -0.41 -20.28
C ARG A 48 -1.50 -0.47 -21.39
N VAL A 49 -0.92 0.68 -21.76
CA VAL A 49 0.13 0.76 -22.80
C VAL A 49 1.47 0.27 -22.28
N ALA A 50 1.84 0.65 -21.05
CA ALA A 50 3.05 0.18 -20.37
C ALA A 50 2.95 -1.31 -20.05
N ASP A 51 1.80 -1.75 -19.54
CA ASP A 51 1.51 -3.15 -19.24
C ASP A 51 1.68 -4.07 -20.45
N GLY A 52 1.27 -3.62 -21.63
CA GLY A 52 1.43 -4.37 -22.87
C GLY A 52 2.89 -4.59 -23.30
N LYS A 53 3.82 -3.79 -22.79
CA LYS A 53 5.26 -3.91 -23.07
C LYS A 53 6.00 -4.81 -22.09
N MET A 54 5.39 -5.14 -20.94
CA MET A 54 6.02 -5.92 -19.88
C MET A 54 5.58 -7.39 -19.96
N ALA A 55 6.53 -8.33 -19.92
CA ALA A 55 6.25 -9.76 -20.00
C ALA A 55 5.26 -10.24 -18.92
N ARG A 56 5.36 -9.68 -17.71
CA ARG A 56 4.54 -10.03 -16.55
C ARG A 56 3.08 -9.55 -16.65
N THR A 57 2.79 -8.48 -17.40
CA THR A 57 1.49 -7.80 -17.38
C THR A 57 0.79 -7.70 -18.73
N ARG A 58 1.46 -8.07 -19.82
CA ARG A 58 0.90 -8.04 -21.18
C ARG A 58 -0.39 -8.87 -21.35
N ASP A 59 -0.52 -9.93 -20.55
CA ASP A 59 -1.67 -10.83 -20.56
C ASP A 59 -2.83 -10.36 -19.65
N ARG A 60 -2.72 -9.14 -19.06
CA ARG A 60 -3.84 -8.53 -18.33
C ARG A 60 -5.03 -8.28 -19.25
N PRO A 61 -6.29 -8.26 -18.72
CA PRO A 61 -7.49 -8.17 -19.57
C PRO A 61 -7.52 -7.01 -20.55
N ILE A 62 -7.04 -5.82 -20.17
CA ILE A 62 -7.09 -4.63 -21.02
C ILE A 62 -5.97 -4.66 -22.09
N PRO A 63 -4.68 -4.85 -21.76
CA PRO A 63 -3.61 -4.98 -22.76
C PRO A 63 -3.85 -6.13 -23.73
N ALA A 64 -4.41 -7.26 -23.26
CA ALA A 64 -4.73 -8.42 -24.09
C ALA A 64 -6.00 -8.26 -24.95
N GLY A 65 -6.66 -7.09 -24.91
CA GLY A 65 -7.86 -6.82 -25.71
C GLY A 65 -9.14 -7.54 -25.24
N ARG A 66 -9.11 -8.25 -24.10
CA ARG A 66 -10.29 -8.97 -23.57
C ARG A 66 -11.33 -8.05 -22.96
N VAL A 67 -10.92 -6.85 -22.51
CA VAL A 67 -11.80 -5.83 -21.96
C VAL A 67 -11.52 -4.50 -22.65
N GLN A 68 -12.55 -3.85 -23.13
CA GLN A 68 -12.42 -2.53 -23.76
C GLN A 68 -12.04 -1.47 -22.72
N PRO A 69 -11.11 -0.54 -23.04
CA PRO A 69 -10.66 0.49 -22.10
C PRO A 69 -11.79 1.34 -21.52
N PHE A 70 -12.81 1.66 -22.30
CA PHE A 70 -13.96 2.43 -21.83
C PHE A 70 -14.77 1.68 -20.77
N HIS A 71 -15.02 0.39 -20.95
CA HIS A 71 -15.71 -0.42 -19.95
C HIS A 71 -14.89 -0.57 -18.67
N ALA A 72 -13.56 -0.71 -18.77
CA ALA A 72 -12.68 -0.73 -17.59
C ALA A 72 -12.73 0.59 -16.82
N LEU A 73 -12.70 1.74 -17.51
CA LEU A 73 -12.79 3.06 -16.88
C LEU A 73 -14.11 3.21 -16.12
N THR A 74 -15.26 2.98 -16.80
CA THR A 74 -16.58 3.13 -16.19
C THR A 74 -16.79 2.18 -15.03
N TYR A 75 -16.38 0.92 -15.17
CA TYR A 75 -16.46 -0.08 -14.10
C TYR A 75 -15.58 0.29 -12.89
N GLY A 76 -14.32 0.70 -13.13
CA GLY A 76 -13.42 1.11 -12.07
C GLY A 76 -13.91 2.34 -11.30
N MET A 77 -14.45 3.35 -12.01
CA MET A 77 -15.07 4.52 -11.39
C MET A 77 -16.31 4.12 -10.57
N SER A 78 -17.20 3.31 -11.14
CA SER A 78 -18.41 2.85 -10.44
C SER A 78 -18.08 2.11 -9.15
N LEU A 79 -17.12 1.17 -9.19
CA LEU A 79 -16.67 0.44 -8.00
C LEU A 79 -16.07 1.38 -6.95
N SER A 80 -15.20 2.32 -7.35
CA SER A 80 -14.57 3.26 -6.42
C SER A 80 -15.60 4.17 -5.75
N CYS A 81 -16.53 4.74 -6.54
CA CYS A 81 -17.61 5.58 -6.01
C CYS A 81 -18.55 4.78 -5.09
N SER A 82 -18.95 3.58 -5.49
CA SER A 82 -19.80 2.73 -4.66
C SER A 82 -19.13 2.39 -3.33
N GLY A 83 -17.82 2.09 -3.34
CA GLY A 83 -17.05 1.84 -2.12
C GLY A 83 -17.06 3.05 -1.16
N CYS A 84 -16.84 4.26 -1.68
CA CYS A 84 -16.91 5.50 -0.89
C CYS A 84 -18.33 5.74 -0.34
N ILE A 85 -19.37 5.52 -1.15
CA ILE A 85 -20.77 5.69 -0.74
C ILE A 85 -21.13 4.69 0.38
N VAL A 86 -20.75 3.43 0.21
CA VAL A 86 -20.98 2.37 1.22
C VAL A 86 -20.32 2.76 2.55
N LEU A 87 -19.07 3.26 2.53
CA LEU A 87 -18.38 3.69 3.75
C LEU A 87 -19.01 4.93 4.36
N PHE A 88 -19.45 5.88 3.54
CA PHE A 88 -20.08 7.13 4.02
C PHE A 88 -21.34 6.87 4.85
N TYR A 89 -22.23 6.02 4.33
CA TYR A 89 -23.50 5.73 5.00
C TYR A 89 -23.42 4.60 6.04
N GLY A 90 -22.52 3.65 5.85
CA GLY A 90 -22.45 2.47 6.70
C GLY A 90 -21.39 2.53 7.80
N THR A 91 -20.48 3.52 7.74
CA THR A 91 -19.53 3.81 8.83
C THR A 91 -19.58 5.29 9.19
N ASN A 92 -18.75 6.12 8.55
CA ASN A 92 -18.76 7.57 8.77
C ASN A 92 -18.08 8.34 7.62
N PRO A 93 -18.29 9.67 7.52
CA PRO A 93 -17.70 10.49 6.46
C PRO A 93 -16.16 10.45 6.42
N LEU A 94 -15.49 10.35 7.57
CA LEU A 94 -14.02 10.35 7.63
C LEU A 94 -13.42 9.12 6.95
N ALA A 95 -13.97 7.93 7.19
CA ALA A 95 -13.54 6.71 6.52
C ALA A 95 -13.73 6.78 5.00
N SER A 96 -14.84 7.36 4.55
CA SER A 96 -15.13 7.60 3.13
C SER A 96 -14.13 8.58 2.50
N ILE A 97 -13.84 9.71 3.17
CA ILE A 97 -12.86 10.71 2.69
C ILE A 97 -11.47 10.13 2.59
N LEU A 98 -11.03 9.35 3.58
CA LEU A 98 -9.73 8.66 3.55
C LEU A 98 -9.67 7.64 2.40
N THR A 99 -10.76 6.94 2.14
CA THR A 99 -10.86 6.00 1.01
C THR A 99 -10.78 6.74 -0.33
N LEU A 100 -11.51 7.85 -0.48
CA LEU A 100 -11.43 8.68 -1.66
C LEU A 100 -10.01 9.24 -1.85
N ALA A 101 -9.37 9.73 -0.79
CA ALA A 101 -7.99 10.20 -0.81
C ALA A 101 -7.02 9.07 -1.21
N THR A 102 -7.25 7.83 -0.76
CA THR A 102 -6.46 6.66 -1.14
C THR A 102 -6.59 6.37 -2.64
N VAL A 103 -7.82 6.28 -3.15
CA VAL A 103 -8.08 6.00 -4.57
C VAL A 103 -7.50 7.12 -5.46
N THR A 104 -7.76 8.38 -5.13
CA THR A 104 -7.30 9.52 -5.93
C THR A 104 -5.77 9.65 -5.92
N SER A 105 -5.13 9.55 -4.76
CA SER A 105 -3.66 9.61 -4.68
C SER A 105 -3.00 8.41 -5.39
N TYR A 106 -3.58 7.23 -5.30
CA TYR A 106 -3.08 6.05 -6.01
C TYR A 106 -3.22 6.17 -7.53
N VAL A 107 -4.39 6.56 -8.00
CA VAL A 107 -4.70 6.61 -9.44
C VAL A 107 -4.11 7.88 -10.08
N LEU A 108 -4.36 9.06 -9.51
CA LEU A 108 -4.02 10.33 -10.16
C LEU A 108 -2.62 10.86 -9.84
N LEU A 109 -2.00 10.45 -8.73
CA LEU A 109 -0.65 10.87 -8.38
C LEU A 109 0.37 9.76 -8.64
N TYR A 110 0.23 8.64 -7.92
CA TYR A 110 1.23 7.56 -7.99
C TYR A 110 1.35 6.95 -9.39
N THR A 111 0.22 6.60 -10.03
CA THR A 111 0.25 5.90 -11.32
C THR A 111 0.95 6.70 -12.42
N PRO A 112 0.67 8.00 -12.65
CA PRO A 112 1.40 8.80 -13.64
C PRO A 112 2.87 9.04 -13.25
N LEU A 113 3.16 9.23 -11.96
CA LEU A 113 4.52 9.52 -11.48
C LEU A 113 5.48 8.34 -11.64
N LYS A 114 4.98 7.11 -11.82
CA LYS A 114 5.83 5.95 -12.15
C LYS A 114 6.66 6.16 -13.41
N GLN A 115 6.16 6.93 -14.38
CA GLN A 115 6.85 7.19 -15.64
C GLN A 115 7.67 8.50 -15.62
N GLN A 116 7.62 9.26 -14.53
CA GLN A 116 8.20 10.61 -14.47
C GLN A 116 9.34 10.74 -13.47
N THR A 117 9.29 10.02 -12.35
CA THR A 117 10.25 10.24 -11.25
C THR A 117 10.54 8.97 -10.46
N THR A 118 11.76 8.86 -9.93
CA THR A 118 12.17 7.80 -9.00
C THR A 118 11.51 7.90 -7.62
N TRP A 119 10.90 9.04 -7.29
CA TRP A 119 10.14 9.24 -6.05
C TRP A 119 8.79 8.54 -6.03
N ASN A 120 8.39 7.93 -7.16
CA ASN A 120 7.11 7.23 -7.29
C ASN A 120 6.88 6.19 -6.18
N THR A 121 7.91 5.47 -5.74
CA THR A 121 7.80 4.47 -4.68
C THR A 121 7.39 5.11 -3.35
N LEU A 122 8.01 6.23 -2.98
CA LEU A 122 7.67 6.97 -1.77
C LEU A 122 6.25 7.53 -1.82
N ILE A 123 5.88 8.12 -2.96
CA ILE A 123 4.54 8.68 -3.18
C ILE A 123 3.48 7.56 -3.15
N GLY A 124 3.79 6.40 -3.76
CA GLY A 124 2.91 5.23 -3.76
C GLY A 124 2.75 4.55 -2.40
N ALA A 125 3.72 4.73 -1.50
CA ALA A 125 3.62 4.21 -0.14
C ALA A 125 2.56 4.96 0.70
N VAL A 126 2.22 6.22 0.36
CA VAL A 126 1.15 6.97 1.05
C VAL A 126 -0.21 6.29 0.89
N PRO A 127 -0.77 6.11 -0.32
CA PRO A 127 -2.04 5.40 -0.48
C PRO A 127 -1.98 3.94 0.00
N GLY A 128 -0.81 3.30 -0.08
CA GLY A 128 -0.61 1.94 0.42
C GLY A 128 -0.67 1.83 1.94
N ALA A 129 -0.41 2.91 2.69
CA ALA A 129 -0.44 2.95 4.15
C ALA A 129 -1.75 3.51 4.74
N LEU A 130 -2.64 4.09 3.93
CA LEU A 130 -3.92 4.63 4.38
C LEU A 130 -4.96 3.58 4.85
N PRO A 131 -4.99 2.32 4.38
CA PRO A 131 -6.01 1.37 4.78
C PRO A 131 -6.19 1.18 6.30
N PRO A 132 -5.14 1.05 7.14
CA PRO A 132 -5.33 0.98 8.59
C PRO A 132 -6.01 2.22 9.17
N LEU A 133 -5.73 3.43 8.63
CA LEU A 133 -6.42 4.66 9.03
C LEU A 133 -7.89 4.66 8.62
N ILE A 134 -8.22 4.10 7.45
CA ILE A 134 -9.62 3.93 7.02
C ILE A 134 -10.36 3.05 8.03
N GLY A 135 -9.77 1.93 8.42
CA GLY A 135 -10.34 1.05 9.44
C GLY A 135 -10.48 1.73 10.80
N TRP A 136 -9.44 2.45 11.24
CA TRP A 136 -9.46 3.20 12.49
C TRP A 136 -10.57 4.25 12.49
N ALA A 137 -10.64 5.05 11.43
CA ALA A 137 -11.68 6.07 11.28
C ALA A 137 -13.09 5.46 11.23
N ALA A 138 -13.26 4.32 10.57
CA ALA A 138 -14.53 3.61 10.53
C ALA A 138 -15.01 3.17 11.93
N ALA A 139 -14.09 2.87 12.83
CA ALA A 139 -14.38 2.43 14.20
C ALA A 139 -14.70 3.62 15.13
N GLU A 140 -13.93 4.71 15.07
CA GLU A 140 -13.97 5.80 16.06
C GLU A 140 -14.49 7.14 15.52
N GLY A 141 -14.60 7.31 14.21
CA GLY A 141 -14.95 8.60 13.60
C GLY A 141 -13.83 9.65 13.68
N GLN A 142 -12.69 9.32 14.23
CA GLN A 142 -11.50 10.17 14.38
C GLN A 142 -10.22 9.34 14.25
N ILE A 143 -9.06 10.00 14.14
CA ILE A 143 -7.77 9.31 14.08
C ILE A 143 -6.98 9.64 15.34
N SER A 144 -6.64 8.62 16.14
CA SER A 144 -5.79 8.75 17.32
C SER A 144 -4.32 8.59 17.00
N THR A 145 -3.46 8.80 18.01
CA THR A 145 -2.02 8.58 17.90
C THR A 145 -1.68 7.16 17.46
N LEU A 146 -2.38 6.15 17.98
CA LEU A 146 -2.14 4.76 17.60
C LEU A 146 -2.53 4.50 16.13
N GLY A 147 -3.60 5.11 15.63
CA GLY A 147 -3.96 5.05 14.20
C GLY A 147 -2.83 5.58 13.31
N TRP A 148 -2.25 6.72 13.67
CA TRP A 148 -1.09 7.27 12.95
C TRP A 148 0.17 6.40 13.06
N LEU A 149 0.38 5.71 14.19
CA LEU A 149 1.48 4.76 14.32
C LEU A 149 1.30 3.55 13.39
N LEU A 150 0.08 3.02 13.25
CA LEU A 150 -0.21 1.95 12.31
C LEU A 150 0.05 2.38 10.85
N PHE A 151 -0.33 3.60 10.50
CA PHE A 151 0.00 4.19 9.20
C PHE A 151 1.53 4.25 9.00
N ALA A 152 2.27 4.78 9.98
CA ALA A 152 3.72 4.94 9.90
C ALA A 152 4.43 3.59 9.77
N ILE A 153 4.02 2.59 10.54
CA ILE A 153 4.55 1.21 10.48
C ILE A 153 4.34 0.64 9.07
N LEU A 154 3.13 0.74 8.53
CA LEU A 154 2.84 0.19 7.20
C LEU A 154 3.55 0.97 6.10
N PHE A 155 3.62 2.31 6.21
CA PHE A 155 4.36 3.17 5.29
C PHE A 155 5.84 2.79 5.22
N LEU A 156 6.48 2.64 6.37
CA LEU A 156 7.91 2.31 6.47
C LEU A 156 8.19 0.88 6.03
N TRP A 157 7.29 -0.06 6.36
CA TRP A 157 7.43 -1.46 5.95
C TRP A 157 7.39 -1.65 4.44
N GLN A 158 6.55 -0.90 3.73
CA GLN A 158 6.42 -1.00 2.28
C GLN A 158 7.70 -0.62 1.54
N MET A 159 8.50 0.31 2.08
CA MET A 159 9.63 0.88 1.35
C MET A 159 10.69 -0.17 1.00
N PRO A 160 11.28 -0.92 1.95
CA PRO A 160 12.24 -1.97 1.60
C PRO A 160 11.60 -3.07 0.75
N HIS A 161 10.33 -3.41 0.99
CA HIS A 161 9.60 -4.39 0.20
C HIS A 161 9.45 -3.97 -1.28
N PHE A 162 9.04 -2.75 -1.55
CA PHE A 162 8.91 -2.25 -2.91
C PHE A 162 10.26 -2.05 -3.60
N PHE A 163 11.30 -1.66 -2.88
CA PHE A 163 12.64 -1.59 -3.42
C PHE A 163 13.16 -2.98 -3.85
N ALA A 164 12.90 -4.02 -3.07
CA ALA A 164 13.26 -5.39 -3.42
C ALA A 164 12.50 -5.87 -4.66
N ILE A 165 11.18 -5.65 -4.74
CA ILE A 165 10.36 -5.96 -5.93
C ILE A 165 10.88 -5.20 -7.16
N ALA A 166 11.13 -3.89 -7.02
CA ALA A 166 11.61 -3.07 -8.12
C ALA A 166 12.99 -3.51 -8.62
N TRP A 167 13.85 -3.97 -7.73
CA TRP A 167 15.16 -4.54 -8.08
C TRP A 167 15.02 -5.86 -8.84
N THR A 168 14.17 -6.76 -8.34
CA THR A 168 13.93 -8.08 -8.97
C THR A 168 13.35 -7.95 -10.37
N HIS A 169 12.41 -7.02 -10.57
CA HIS A 169 11.70 -6.82 -11.84
C HIS A 169 12.20 -5.62 -12.64
N ARG A 170 13.44 -5.15 -12.39
CA ARG A 170 13.96 -3.91 -13.00
C ARG A 170 13.92 -3.88 -14.52
N ARG A 171 14.16 -5.03 -15.18
CA ARG A 171 14.14 -5.15 -16.65
C ARG A 171 12.72 -4.98 -17.20
N ASP A 172 11.74 -5.57 -16.55
CA ASP A 172 10.33 -5.42 -16.90
C ASP A 172 9.87 -3.96 -16.75
N TYR A 173 10.22 -3.33 -15.62
CA TYR A 173 9.88 -1.91 -15.41
C TYR A 173 10.54 -0.99 -16.45
N GLN A 174 11.77 -1.28 -16.84
CA GLN A 174 12.46 -0.55 -17.88
C GLN A 174 11.77 -0.70 -19.24
N SER A 175 11.34 -1.92 -19.62
CA SER A 175 10.61 -2.16 -20.86
C SER A 175 9.25 -1.46 -20.89
N GLY A 176 8.59 -1.31 -19.75
CA GLY A 176 7.35 -0.56 -19.57
C GLY A 176 7.52 0.97 -19.57
N GLY A 177 8.77 1.46 -19.56
CA GLY A 177 9.07 2.90 -19.51
C GLY A 177 8.90 3.51 -18.11
N PHE A 178 8.94 2.68 -17.04
CA PHE A 178 8.85 3.16 -15.66
C PHE A 178 10.20 3.67 -15.15
N VAL A 179 10.18 4.83 -14.49
CA VAL A 179 11.36 5.48 -13.89
C VAL A 179 11.49 5.02 -12.44
N MET A 180 12.08 3.83 -12.26
CA MET A 180 12.28 3.26 -10.92
C MET A 180 13.69 3.57 -10.41
N LEU A 181 13.85 3.71 -9.07
CA LEU A 181 15.16 3.90 -8.45
C LEU A 181 16.11 2.74 -8.82
N SER A 182 15.59 1.51 -8.89
CA SER A 182 16.34 0.31 -9.29
C SER A 182 16.92 0.36 -10.71
N ASN A 183 16.33 1.17 -11.61
CA ASN A 183 16.86 1.37 -12.97
C ASN A 183 17.95 2.45 -13.01
N ALA A 184 17.85 3.44 -12.13
CA ALA A 184 18.85 4.51 -12.00
C ALA A 184 20.08 4.10 -11.17
N ASP A 185 19.97 3.02 -10.39
CA ASP A 185 21.03 2.50 -9.51
C ASP A 185 21.70 1.28 -10.13
N THR A 186 22.83 1.48 -10.78
CA THR A 186 23.52 0.41 -11.53
C THR A 186 24.13 -0.66 -10.63
N ASN A 187 24.54 -0.30 -9.41
CA ASN A 187 25.24 -1.20 -8.48
C ASN A 187 24.42 -1.63 -7.26
N GLY A 188 23.17 -1.15 -7.14
CA GLY A 188 22.25 -1.48 -6.04
C GLY A 188 22.57 -0.80 -4.70
N ARG A 189 23.60 0.07 -4.65
CA ARG A 189 24.04 0.69 -3.39
C ARG A 189 23.00 1.66 -2.83
N ARG A 190 22.38 2.47 -3.69
CA ARG A 190 21.33 3.43 -3.27
C ARG A 190 20.08 2.71 -2.80
N VAL A 191 19.65 1.68 -3.52
CA VAL A 191 18.51 0.83 -3.15
C VAL A 191 18.78 0.16 -1.80
N ALA A 192 19.95 -0.43 -1.59
CA ALA A 192 20.33 -1.06 -0.33
C ALA A 192 20.37 -0.08 0.83
N LEU A 193 20.98 1.11 0.64
CA LEU A 193 21.07 2.14 1.68
C LEU A 193 19.68 2.65 2.08
N GLN A 194 18.81 2.96 1.10
CA GLN A 194 17.46 3.40 1.40
C GLN A 194 16.65 2.30 2.10
N SER A 195 16.73 1.05 1.64
CA SER A 195 16.08 -0.07 2.31
C SER A 195 16.52 -0.20 3.76
N PHE A 196 17.81 -0.04 4.04
CA PHE A 196 18.37 -0.09 5.40
C PHE A 196 17.86 1.06 6.28
N VAL A 197 17.86 2.30 5.78
CA VAL A 197 17.35 3.47 6.52
C VAL A 197 15.87 3.28 6.87
N PHE A 198 15.04 2.85 5.90
CA PHE A 198 13.62 2.59 6.16
C PHE A 198 13.40 1.39 7.10
N ALA A 199 14.25 0.37 7.07
CA ALA A 199 14.17 -0.75 8.01
C ALA A 199 14.48 -0.32 9.46
N ILE A 200 15.46 0.57 9.68
CA ILE A 200 15.73 1.15 10.99
C ILE A 200 14.55 2.01 11.46
N ALA A 201 14.03 2.88 10.60
CA ALA A 201 12.87 3.70 10.92
C ALA A 201 11.64 2.83 11.26
N LEU A 202 11.44 1.73 10.53
CA LEU A 202 10.41 0.74 10.82
C LEU A 202 10.60 0.12 12.21
N LEU A 203 11.81 -0.33 12.54
CA LEU A 203 12.12 -0.89 13.86
C LEU A 203 11.77 0.10 14.98
N ILE A 204 12.18 1.36 14.85
CA ILE A 204 11.85 2.40 15.82
C ILE A 204 10.33 2.57 15.91
N SER A 205 9.63 2.69 14.79
CA SER A 205 8.18 2.90 14.76
C SER A 205 7.39 1.73 15.33
N THR A 206 7.86 0.48 15.17
CA THR A 206 7.22 -0.70 15.76
C THR A 206 7.40 -0.80 17.28
N LEU A 207 8.40 -0.16 17.86
CA LEU A 207 8.61 -0.09 19.30
C LEU A 207 7.78 1.01 19.97
N LEU A 208 7.40 2.08 19.23
CA LEU A 208 6.66 3.21 19.79
C LEU A 208 5.35 2.82 20.49
N PRO A 209 4.51 1.88 19.99
CA PRO A 209 3.30 1.50 20.70
C PRO A 209 3.55 0.98 22.13
N ALA A 210 4.63 0.22 22.34
CA ALA A 210 5.00 -0.23 23.67
C ALA A 210 5.59 0.89 24.53
N LEU A 211 6.45 1.75 23.95
CA LEU A 211 7.09 2.87 24.66
C LEU A 211 6.07 3.94 25.07
N LEU A 212 5.01 4.13 24.31
CA LEU A 212 3.92 5.07 24.62
C LEU A 212 2.80 4.45 25.47
N GLY A 213 2.93 3.20 25.88
CA GLY A 213 1.95 2.55 26.75
C GLY A 213 0.69 2.02 26.04
N PHE A 214 0.65 2.03 24.69
CA PHE A 214 -0.46 1.48 23.91
C PHE A 214 -0.40 -0.05 23.78
N ALA A 215 0.77 -0.66 24.00
CA ALA A 215 0.97 -2.09 23.90
C ALA A 215 1.83 -2.61 25.04
N SER A 216 1.74 -3.91 25.31
CA SER A 216 2.51 -4.55 26.41
C SER A 216 4.01 -4.61 26.09
N VAL A 217 4.83 -4.80 27.15
CA VAL A 217 6.28 -5.04 27.00
C VAL A 217 6.57 -6.28 26.15
N TYR A 218 5.73 -7.32 26.24
CA TYR A 218 5.87 -8.53 25.41
C TYR A 218 5.73 -8.24 23.93
N TYR A 219 4.81 -7.34 23.54
CA TYR A 219 4.73 -6.84 22.18
C TYR A 219 6.04 -6.14 21.78
N GLY A 220 6.58 -5.27 22.63
CA GLY A 220 7.84 -4.55 22.35
C GLY A 220 9.02 -5.51 22.12
N LEU A 221 9.14 -6.54 22.96
CA LEU A 221 10.18 -7.57 22.82
C LEU A 221 10.03 -8.35 21.50
N LEU A 222 8.81 -8.76 21.16
CA LEU A 222 8.54 -9.46 19.91
C LEU A 222 8.82 -8.56 18.69
N ALA A 223 8.39 -7.29 18.74
CA ALA A 223 8.65 -6.32 17.70
C ALA A 223 10.15 -6.08 17.48
N LEU A 224 10.94 -6.02 18.57
CA LEU A 224 12.39 -5.90 18.50
C LEU A 224 13.02 -7.11 17.80
N VAL A 225 12.68 -8.34 18.22
CA VAL A 225 13.21 -9.57 17.62
C VAL A 225 12.86 -9.67 16.13
N MET A 226 11.58 -9.44 15.78
CA MET A 226 11.12 -9.49 14.41
C MET A 226 11.74 -8.39 13.54
N GLY A 227 11.88 -7.18 14.08
CA GLY A 227 12.50 -6.06 13.37
C GLY A 227 14.00 -6.27 13.11
N LEU A 228 14.72 -6.81 14.08
CA LEU A 228 16.13 -7.20 13.89
C LEU A 228 16.26 -8.31 12.84
N TYR A 229 15.41 -9.32 12.89
CA TYR A 229 15.39 -10.40 11.89
C TYR A 229 15.13 -9.88 10.47
N LEU A 230 14.14 -9.00 10.29
CA LEU A 230 13.85 -8.35 9.02
C LEU A 230 15.03 -7.49 8.52
N SER A 231 15.69 -6.74 9.42
CA SER A 231 16.87 -5.96 9.08
C SER A 231 18.02 -6.84 8.58
N LEU A 232 18.25 -7.98 9.22
CA LEU A 232 19.27 -8.95 8.79
C LEU A 232 18.98 -9.54 7.41
N ILE A 233 17.72 -9.88 7.11
CA ILE A 233 17.32 -10.37 5.78
C ILE A 233 17.64 -9.30 4.72
N HIS A 234 17.21 -8.04 4.95
CA HIS A 234 17.43 -6.95 3.99
C HIS A 234 18.91 -6.60 3.77
N ILE A 235 19.77 -6.83 4.76
CA ILE A 235 21.24 -6.68 4.62
C ILE A 235 21.82 -7.84 3.79
N SER A 236 21.29 -9.06 3.92
CA SER A 236 21.83 -10.25 3.25
C SER A 236 21.32 -10.45 1.81
N GLU A 237 20.13 -9.98 1.47
CA GLU A 237 19.53 -10.13 0.12
C GLU A 237 20.33 -9.46 -1.01
N PRO A 238 20.84 -8.22 -0.89
CA PRO A 238 21.64 -7.60 -1.96
C PRO A 238 22.90 -8.41 -2.32
N THR A 239 23.43 -9.20 -1.39
CA THR A 239 24.60 -10.05 -1.63
C THR A 239 24.25 -11.36 -2.34
N ARG A 240 23.03 -11.87 -2.16
CA ARG A 240 22.52 -13.07 -2.87
C ARG A 240 22.08 -12.77 -4.30
N LEU A 241 21.58 -11.58 -4.56
CA LEU A 241 21.14 -11.15 -5.91
C LEU A 241 22.31 -10.77 -6.85
N ARG A 242 23.56 -10.76 -6.36
CA ARG A 242 24.77 -10.58 -7.17
C ARG A 242 25.31 -11.88 -7.78
N ARG A 243 24.76 -13.01 -7.43
CA ARG A 243 25.06 -14.31 -8.03
C ARG A 243 23.96 -14.71 -9.00
#